data_e7b2b8199ab5844b27ef87820f12c77b
#
_entry.id   e7b2b8199ab5844b27ef87820f12c77b
#
_cell.length_a   1.000
_cell.length_b   1.000
_cell.length_c   1.000
_cell.angle_alpha   90.00
_cell.angle_beta   90.00
_cell.angle_gamma   90.00
#
_symmetry.space_group_name_H-M   'P 1'
#
loop_
_entity.id
_entity.type
_entity.pdbx_description
1 polymer ?
#
loop_
_entity_poly.entity_id
_entity_poly.type
_entity_poly.pdbx_seq_one_letter_code
_entity_poly.pdbx_strand_id
1 'polypeptide(L)'
;PIRRYPDLQIHRIIKDNLRGRMNAKRIEHYEKILPEVAKHSSEMERRADEAERETDKLKKVEYMEERIGQVFEGVISGVQEWGFYVELPNTVEGLVHVTSLTDDFYHYEESSYEMIGERTNKHYKLGQKVKVIVADTDKIMRTIDFRVVRDDVEPDEAVKDEASVLSKMTD
;
A
#
# COMPACT_ATOMS: atom_id res chain seq x y z
N PRO A 1 -16.81 21.93 -0.38
CA PRO A 1 -16.38 22.92 0.63
C PRO A 1 -16.68 22.50 2.07
N ILE A 2 -17.57 21.51 2.33
CA ILE A 2 -17.93 21.14 3.72
C ILE A 2 -16.73 20.63 4.53
N ARG A 3 -15.83 19.85 3.92
CA ARG A 3 -14.62 19.34 4.58
C ARG A 3 -13.32 20.09 4.22
N ARG A 4 -13.42 21.13 3.34
CA ARG A 4 -12.28 21.94 2.91
C ARG A 4 -12.42 23.37 3.38
N TYR A 5 -12.01 23.64 4.61
CA TYR A 5 -12.06 24.96 5.21
C TYR A 5 -11.31 26.05 4.43
N PRO A 6 -10.16 25.79 3.79
CA PRO A 6 -9.48 26.78 2.95
C PRO A 6 -10.35 27.34 1.84
N ASP A 7 -11.15 26.49 1.16
CA ASP A 7 -12.04 26.94 0.09
C ASP A 7 -13.10 27.92 0.63
N LEU A 8 -13.68 27.62 1.80
CA LEU A 8 -14.64 28.51 2.44
C LEU A 8 -14.00 29.85 2.81
N GLN A 9 -12.76 29.84 3.31
CA GLN A 9 -12.04 31.05 3.69
C GLN A 9 -11.74 31.93 2.47
N ILE A 10 -11.28 31.32 1.37
CA ILE A 10 -11.05 32.03 0.10
C ILE A 10 -12.36 32.68 -0.41
N HIS A 11 -13.46 31.94 -0.41
CA HIS A 11 -14.77 32.50 -0.82
C HIS A 11 -15.23 33.68 0.05
N ARG A 12 -14.94 33.66 1.35
CA ARG A 12 -15.22 34.80 2.25
C ARG A 12 -14.40 36.04 1.90
N ILE A 13 -13.09 35.85 1.64
CA ILE A 13 -12.20 36.93 1.24
C ILE A 13 -12.63 37.54 -0.10
N ILE A 14 -12.92 36.68 -1.09
CA ILE A 14 -13.43 37.13 -2.39
C ILE A 14 -14.72 37.95 -2.25
N LYS A 15 -15.67 37.48 -1.43
CA LYS A 15 -16.92 38.21 -1.17
C LYS A 15 -16.68 39.56 -0.50
N ASP A 16 -15.76 39.65 0.46
CA ASP A 16 -15.41 40.89 1.12
C ASP A 16 -14.78 41.86 0.12
N ASN A 17 -13.91 41.38 -0.79
CA ASN A 17 -13.31 42.19 -1.83
C ASN A 17 -14.37 42.73 -2.83
N LEU A 18 -15.20 41.85 -3.38
CA LEU A 18 -16.28 42.23 -4.34
C LEU A 18 -17.28 43.22 -3.77
N ARG A 19 -17.49 43.19 -2.46
CA ARG A 19 -18.41 44.12 -1.74
C ARG A 19 -17.73 45.40 -1.28
N GLY A 20 -16.46 45.62 -1.64
CA GLY A 20 -15.69 46.79 -1.22
C GLY A 20 -15.41 46.86 0.28
N ARG A 21 -15.45 45.73 0.98
CA ARG A 21 -15.25 45.66 2.45
C ARG A 21 -13.79 45.45 2.84
N MET A 22 -12.88 45.33 1.88
CA MET A 22 -11.45 45.14 2.10
C MET A 22 -10.75 46.45 2.45
N ASN A 23 -10.98 46.93 3.68
CA ASN A 23 -10.25 48.05 4.24
C ASN A 23 -8.96 47.62 4.93
N ALA A 24 -8.11 48.60 5.33
CA ALA A 24 -6.82 48.31 5.96
C ALA A 24 -6.91 47.38 7.19
N LYS A 25 -7.91 47.57 8.06
CA LYS A 25 -8.16 46.75 9.23
C LYS A 25 -8.51 45.29 8.86
N ARG A 26 -9.24 45.12 7.77
CA ARG A 26 -9.64 43.79 7.28
C ARG A 26 -8.47 43.04 6.67
N ILE A 27 -7.61 43.74 5.94
CA ILE A 27 -6.38 43.21 5.38
C ILE A 27 -5.45 42.76 6.51
N GLU A 28 -5.16 43.62 7.48
CA GLU A 28 -4.33 43.29 8.64
C GLU A 28 -4.88 42.07 9.40
N HIS A 29 -6.18 41.97 9.57
CA HIS A 29 -6.83 40.81 10.19
C HIS A 29 -6.53 39.52 9.41
N TYR A 30 -6.69 39.53 8.08
CA TYR A 30 -6.41 38.35 7.25
C TYR A 30 -4.93 38.00 7.24
N GLU A 31 -4.04 38.97 7.12
CA GLU A 31 -2.58 38.77 7.19
C GLU A 31 -2.16 38.09 8.51
N LYS A 32 -2.82 38.43 9.61
CA LYS A 32 -2.54 37.85 10.92
C LYS A 32 -3.03 36.40 11.04
N ILE A 33 -4.23 36.08 10.57
CA ILE A 33 -4.85 34.75 10.81
C ILE A 33 -4.54 33.73 9.72
N LEU A 34 -4.37 34.15 8.45
CA LEU A 34 -4.26 33.23 7.35
C LEU A 34 -3.04 32.27 7.43
N PRO A 35 -1.85 32.69 7.86
CA PRO A 35 -0.72 31.77 7.98
C PRO A 35 -1.00 30.61 8.95
N GLU A 36 -1.60 30.89 10.09
CA GLU A 36 -1.95 29.87 11.09
C GLU A 36 -3.06 28.96 10.61
N VAL A 37 -4.13 29.54 10.02
CA VAL A 37 -5.24 28.79 9.45
C VAL A 37 -4.78 27.89 8.31
N ALA A 38 -3.91 28.37 7.42
CA ALA A 38 -3.39 27.60 6.31
C ALA A 38 -2.53 26.42 6.82
N LYS A 39 -1.64 26.66 7.78
CA LYS A 39 -0.81 25.62 8.38
C LYS A 39 -1.67 24.53 9.04
N HIS A 40 -2.61 24.94 9.91
CA HIS A 40 -3.51 24.01 10.59
C HIS A 40 -4.34 23.19 9.62
N SER A 41 -4.90 23.83 8.58
CA SER A 41 -5.70 23.13 7.57
C SER A 41 -4.91 22.08 6.82
N SER A 42 -3.65 22.39 6.45
CA SER A 42 -2.76 21.44 5.77
C SER A 42 -2.34 20.27 6.67
N GLU A 43 -2.15 20.52 7.96
CA GLU A 43 -1.85 19.46 8.92
C GLU A 43 -3.04 18.51 9.12
N MET A 44 -4.25 19.09 9.23
CA MET A 44 -5.48 18.29 9.39
C MET A 44 -5.83 17.50 8.13
N GLU A 45 -5.60 18.05 6.94
CA GLU A 45 -5.82 17.35 5.67
C GLU A 45 -4.90 16.14 5.57
N ARG A 46 -3.60 16.30 5.81
CA ARG A 46 -2.65 15.16 5.81
C ARG A 46 -3.01 14.09 6.82
N ARG A 47 -3.42 14.49 8.03
CA ARG A 47 -3.86 13.55 9.07
C ARG A 47 -5.12 12.78 8.68
N ALA A 48 -6.07 13.45 8.01
CA ALA A 48 -7.29 12.81 7.51
C ALA A 48 -6.97 11.81 6.41
N ASP A 49 -6.10 12.17 5.45
CA ASP A 49 -5.67 11.29 4.36
C ASP A 49 -4.90 10.06 4.88
N GLU A 50 -4.07 10.24 5.92
CA GLU A 50 -3.36 9.14 6.55
C GLU A 50 -4.34 8.18 7.25
N ALA A 51 -5.31 8.72 8.01
CA ALA A 51 -6.33 7.91 8.68
C ALA A 51 -7.20 7.13 7.67
N GLU A 52 -7.54 7.73 6.54
CA GLU A 52 -8.27 7.08 5.44
C GLU A 52 -7.47 5.91 4.87
N ARG A 53 -6.20 6.14 4.51
CA ARG A 53 -5.30 5.09 3.98
C ARG A 53 -5.11 3.93 4.96
N GLU A 54 -4.94 4.24 6.24
CA GLU A 54 -4.76 3.22 7.27
C GLU A 54 -6.02 2.40 7.51
N THR A 55 -7.20 3.02 7.39
CA THR A 55 -8.48 2.32 7.47
C THR A 55 -8.69 1.41 6.26
N ASP A 56 -8.35 1.88 5.06
CA ASP A 56 -8.44 1.08 3.83
C ASP A 56 -7.50 -0.14 3.89
N LYS A 57 -6.26 0.04 4.37
CA LYS A 57 -5.33 -1.07 4.58
C LYS A 57 -5.90 -2.12 5.53
N LEU A 58 -6.44 -1.69 6.68
CA LEU A 58 -7.06 -2.61 7.64
C LEU A 58 -8.21 -3.39 7.01
N LYS A 59 -9.08 -2.72 6.25
CA LYS A 59 -10.21 -3.38 5.58
C LYS A 59 -9.76 -4.36 4.48
N LYS A 60 -8.69 -4.04 3.76
CA LYS A 60 -8.08 -4.96 2.80
C LYS A 60 -7.52 -6.22 3.48
N VAL A 61 -6.84 -6.07 4.61
CA VAL A 61 -6.33 -7.19 5.41
C VAL A 61 -7.47 -8.06 5.95
N GLU A 62 -8.52 -7.46 6.55
CA GLU A 62 -9.70 -8.20 7.03
C GLU A 62 -10.39 -8.97 5.89
N TYR A 63 -10.49 -8.38 4.71
CA TYR A 63 -11.06 -9.03 3.54
C TYR A 63 -10.22 -10.22 3.07
N MET A 64 -8.89 -10.11 3.13
CA MET A 64 -7.98 -11.16 2.68
C MET A 64 -7.79 -12.28 3.72
N GLU A 65 -8.02 -12.03 5.00
CA GLU A 65 -7.96 -13.04 6.07
C GLU A 65 -8.91 -14.22 5.81
N GLU A 66 -10.13 -13.95 5.33
CA GLU A 66 -11.10 -14.99 4.96
C GLU A 66 -10.70 -15.76 3.69
N ARG A 67 -9.61 -15.37 3.02
CA ARG A 67 -9.16 -15.88 1.72
C ARG A 67 -7.77 -16.47 1.76
N ILE A 68 -7.24 -16.72 2.95
CA ILE A 68 -5.96 -17.41 3.12
C ILE A 68 -6.05 -18.77 2.42
N GLY A 69 -5.03 -19.12 1.63
CA GLY A 69 -4.98 -20.31 0.80
C GLY A 69 -5.65 -20.19 -0.57
N GLN A 70 -6.32 -19.08 -0.88
CA GLN A 70 -6.89 -18.86 -2.22
C GLN A 70 -5.85 -18.31 -3.19
N VAL A 71 -5.97 -18.70 -4.46
CA VAL A 71 -5.08 -18.28 -5.55
C VAL A 71 -5.71 -17.11 -6.30
N PHE A 72 -4.90 -16.11 -6.58
CA PHE A 72 -5.28 -14.92 -7.35
C PHE A 72 -4.26 -14.64 -8.44
N GLU A 73 -4.73 -14.04 -9.54
CA GLU A 73 -3.85 -13.43 -10.54
C GLU A 73 -3.67 -11.95 -10.18
N GLY A 74 -2.42 -11.49 -10.16
CA GLY A 74 -2.08 -10.10 -9.90
C GLY A 74 -0.97 -9.61 -10.81
N VAL A 75 -0.60 -8.35 -10.62
CA VAL A 75 0.46 -7.66 -11.37
C VAL A 75 1.50 -7.16 -10.38
N ILE A 76 2.77 -7.33 -10.68
CA ILE A 76 3.86 -6.79 -9.86
C ILE A 76 3.81 -5.27 -9.90
N SER A 77 3.51 -4.66 -8.76
CA SER A 77 3.38 -3.21 -8.57
C SER A 77 4.66 -2.53 -8.10
N GLY A 78 5.59 -3.30 -7.51
CA GLY A 78 6.87 -2.79 -7.05
C GLY A 78 7.86 -3.92 -6.77
N VAL A 79 9.15 -3.65 -6.99
CA VAL A 79 10.25 -4.60 -6.70
C VAL A 79 11.26 -3.92 -5.78
N GLN A 80 11.69 -4.63 -4.73
CA GLN A 80 12.61 -4.16 -3.70
C GLN A 80 13.62 -5.28 -3.37
N GLU A 81 14.66 -4.97 -2.60
CA GLU A 81 15.67 -5.95 -2.18
C GLU A 81 15.08 -7.14 -1.39
N TRP A 82 14.04 -6.90 -0.59
CA TRP A 82 13.41 -7.93 0.26
C TRP A 82 12.30 -8.73 -0.41
N GLY A 83 11.93 -8.38 -1.67
CA GLY A 83 10.87 -9.05 -2.42
C GLY A 83 10.14 -8.13 -3.38
N PHE A 84 8.96 -8.53 -3.80
CA PHE A 84 8.14 -7.72 -4.68
C PHE A 84 6.69 -7.66 -4.21
N TYR A 85 6.06 -6.53 -4.51
CA TYR A 85 4.64 -6.30 -4.23
C TYR A 85 3.80 -6.73 -5.42
N VAL A 86 2.67 -7.36 -5.14
CA VAL A 86 1.70 -7.78 -6.16
C VAL A 86 0.36 -7.13 -5.86
N GLU A 87 -0.15 -6.39 -6.83
CA GLU A 87 -1.49 -5.80 -6.79
C GLU A 87 -2.48 -6.70 -7.50
N LEU A 88 -3.56 -7.03 -6.82
CA LEU A 88 -4.69 -7.81 -7.33
C LEU A 88 -5.69 -6.90 -8.06
N PRO A 89 -6.57 -7.45 -8.92
CA PRO A 89 -7.59 -6.65 -9.63
C PRO A 89 -8.56 -5.87 -8.71
N ASN A 90 -8.69 -6.28 -7.46
CA ASN A 90 -9.48 -5.60 -6.42
C ASN A 90 -8.70 -4.53 -5.65
N THR A 91 -7.54 -4.11 -6.16
CA THR A 91 -6.65 -3.11 -5.55
C THR A 91 -6.02 -3.53 -4.21
N VAL A 92 -6.12 -4.80 -3.84
CA VAL A 92 -5.38 -5.33 -2.69
C VAL A 92 -3.93 -5.55 -3.11
N GLU A 93 -3.00 -5.06 -2.31
CA GLU A 93 -1.57 -5.24 -2.51
C GLU A 93 -0.99 -6.10 -1.38
N GLY A 94 -0.12 -7.04 -1.73
CA GLY A 94 0.57 -7.90 -0.77
C GLY A 94 2.03 -8.12 -1.17
N LEU A 95 2.85 -8.51 -0.21
CA LEU A 95 4.28 -8.75 -0.37
C LEU A 95 4.56 -10.22 -0.67
N VAL A 96 5.34 -10.48 -1.70
CA VAL A 96 6.05 -11.75 -1.89
C VAL A 96 7.48 -11.55 -1.39
N HIS A 97 7.80 -12.06 -0.22
CA HIS A 97 9.14 -11.95 0.35
C HIS A 97 10.13 -12.84 -0.40
N VAL A 98 11.37 -12.37 -0.61
CA VAL A 98 12.41 -13.13 -1.33
C VAL A 98 12.67 -14.52 -0.72
N THR A 99 12.57 -14.65 0.60
CA THR A 99 12.75 -15.94 1.29
C THR A 99 11.66 -16.98 0.98
N SER A 100 10.49 -16.53 0.48
CA SER A 100 9.42 -17.44 0.04
C SER A 100 9.65 -18.01 -1.36
N LEU A 101 10.62 -17.47 -2.10
CA LEU A 101 11.05 -17.97 -3.41
C LEU A 101 12.12 -19.05 -3.22
N THR A 102 11.68 -20.29 -2.99
CA THR A 102 12.57 -21.41 -2.65
C THR A 102 13.16 -22.15 -3.86
N ASP A 103 12.82 -21.72 -5.07
CA ASP A 103 13.27 -22.33 -6.33
C ASP A 103 14.65 -21.86 -6.77
N ASP A 104 15.11 -20.68 -6.33
CA ASP A 104 16.41 -20.12 -6.66
C ASP A 104 16.86 -19.09 -5.62
N PHE A 105 18.10 -18.61 -5.73
CA PHE A 105 18.58 -17.42 -5.06
C PHE A 105 18.29 -16.21 -5.94
N TYR A 106 17.56 -15.23 -5.39
CA TYR A 106 17.18 -14.04 -6.12
C TYR A 106 17.93 -12.83 -5.59
N HIS A 107 18.48 -12.04 -6.50
CA HIS A 107 19.07 -10.73 -6.20
C HIS A 107 18.30 -9.62 -6.89
N TYR A 108 18.29 -8.46 -6.27
CA TYR A 108 17.65 -7.26 -6.79
C TYR A 108 18.60 -6.50 -7.71
N GLU A 109 18.18 -6.22 -8.93
CA GLU A 109 18.91 -5.39 -9.89
C GLU A 109 18.27 -3.99 -9.93
N GLU A 110 18.97 -3.02 -9.32
CA GLU A 110 18.46 -1.65 -9.15
C GLU A 110 18.29 -0.93 -10.50
N SER A 111 19.15 -1.22 -11.48
CA SER A 111 19.14 -0.55 -12.80
C SER A 111 17.91 -0.87 -13.62
N SER A 112 17.32 -2.04 -13.46
CA SER A 112 16.14 -2.53 -14.18
C SER A 112 14.89 -2.69 -13.32
N TYR A 113 14.99 -2.49 -11.99
CA TYR A 113 13.92 -2.74 -11.03
C TYR A 113 13.35 -4.15 -11.14
N GLU A 114 14.25 -5.13 -11.22
CA GLU A 114 13.92 -6.53 -11.37
C GLU A 114 14.54 -7.37 -10.26
N MET A 115 13.89 -8.49 -9.97
CA MET A 115 14.46 -9.55 -9.15
C MET A 115 14.86 -10.71 -10.09
N ILE A 116 16.13 -11.12 -10.05
CA ILE A 116 16.73 -12.06 -10.98
C ILE A 116 17.23 -13.28 -10.22
N GLY A 117 16.81 -14.48 -10.64
CA GLY A 117 17.29 -15.75 -10.11
C GLY A 117 18.66 -16.09 -10.69
N GLU A 118 19.64 -16.41 -9.81
CA GLU A 118 21.03 -16.65 -10.19
C GLU A 118 21.22 -17.90 -11.07
N ARG A 119 20.48 -18.96 -10.79
CA ARG A 119 20.62 -20.24 -11.47
C ARG A 119 19.64 -20.43 -12.62
N THR A 120 18.38 -20.03 -12.40
CA THR A 120 17.29 -20.22 -13.36
C THR A 120 17.15 -19.07 -14.36
N ASN A 121 17.80 -17.94 -14.08
CA ASN A 121 17.64 -16.69 -14.84
C ASN A 121 16.17 -16.25 -14.95
N LYS A 122 15.34 -16.60 -13.95
CA LYS A 122 13.95 -16.22 -13.88
C LYS A 122 13.85 -14.76 -13.39
N HIS A 123 13.06 -13.98 -14.10
CA HIS A 123 12.90 -12.55 -13.79
C HIS A 123 11.52 -12.26 -13.24
N TYR A 124 11.45 -11.41 -12.20
CA TYR A 124 10.23 -10.78 -11.73
C TYR A 124 10.35 -9.28 -11.93
N LYS A 125 9.54 -8.74 -12.86
CA LYS A 125 9.59 -7.36 -13.35
C LYS A 125 8.35 -6.57 -12.98
N LEU A 126 8.51 -5.27 -12.85
CA LEU A 126 7.38 -4.35 -12.72
C LEU A 126 6.39 -4.54 -13.89
N GLY A 127 5.09 -4.63 -13.56
CA GLY A 127 4.02 -4.83 -14.55
C GLY A 127 3.83 -6.28 -15.03
N GLN A 128 4.65 -7.23 -14.57
CA GLN A 128 4.50 -8.64 -14.91
C GLN A 128 3.29 -9.25 -14.19
N LYS A 129 2.52 -10.08 -14.91
CA LYS A 129 1.44 -10.88 -14.32
C LYS A 129 2.00 -12.09 -13.60
N VAL A 130 1.52 -12.34 -12.40
CA VAL A 130 1.91 -13.48 -11.58
C VAL A 130 0.69 -14.09 -10.89
N LYS A 131 0.73 -15.40 -10.67
CA LYS A 131 -0.25 -16.08 -9.82
C LYS A 131 0.30 -16.17 -8.42
N VAL A 132 -0.48 -15.76 -7.45
CA VAL A 132 -0.10 -15.77 -6.03
C VAL A 132 -1.18 -16.42 -5.19
N ILE A 133 -0.74 -17.08 -4.11
CA ILE A 133 -1.61 -17.59 -3.06
C ILE A 133 -1.48 -16.66 -1.84
N VAL A 134 -2.59 -16.42 -1.15
CA VAL A 134 -2.57 -15.69 0.12
C VAL A 134 -1.97 -16.60 1.18
N ALA A 135 -0.78 -16.27 1.65
CA ALA A 135 -0.05 -17.07 2.63
C ALA A 135 -0.45 -16.72 4.06
N ASP A 136 -0.44 -15.43 4.40
CA ASP A 136 -0.76 -14.93 5.73
C ASP A 136 -1.27 -13.49 5.68
N THR A 137 -1.88 -13.04 6.79
CA THR A 137 -2.35 -11.66 6.96
C THR A 137 -2.11 -11.21 8.39
N ASP A 138 -1.52 -10.03 8.58
CA ASP A 138 -1.31 -9.41 9.88
C ASP A 138 -2.15 -8.13 10.03
N LYS A 139 -3.16 -8.18 10.92
CA LYS A 139 -4.03 -7.02 11.21
C LYS A 139 -3.31 -5.91 11.98
N ILE A 140 -2.30 -6.25 12.79
CA ILE A 140 -1.58 -5.27 13.62
C ILE A 140 -0.63 -4.49 12.73
N MET A 141 0.15 -5.20 11.92
CA MET A 141 1.08 -4.61 10.96
C MET A 141 0.39 -4.13 9.68
N ARG A 142 -0.86 -4.58 9.45
CA ARG A 142 -1.67 -4.28 8.26
C ARG A 142 -0.99 -4.71 6.97
N THR A 143 -0.40 -5.90 7.00
CA THR A 143 0.31 -6.53 5.88
C THR A 143 -0.41 -7.78 5.39
N ILE A 144 -0.20 -8.08 4.12
CA ILE A 144 -0.70 -9.28 3.47
C ILE A 144 0.50 -9.94 2.81
N ASP A 145 0.76 -11.19 3.14
CA ASP A 145 1.85 -11.96 2.58
C ASP A 145 1.33 -12.90 1.50
N PHE A 146 1.96 -12.80 0.34
CA PHE A 146 1.68 -13.65 -0.80
C PHE A 146 2.85 -14.61 -1.06
N ARG A 147 2.54 -15.73 -1.70
CA ARG A 147 3.52 -16.64 -2.30
C ARG A 147 3.22 -16.86 -3.76
N VAL A 148 4.25 -17.00 -4.57
CA VAL A 148 4.08 -17.33 -5.99
C VAL A 148 3.63 -18.78 -6.12
N VAL A 149 2.54 -18.98 -6.87
CA VAL A 149 2.09 -20.32 -7.25
C VAL A 149 3.02 -20.83 -8.35
N ARG A 150 3.60 -22.02 -8.16
CA ARG A 150 4.38 -22.71 -9.19
C ARG A 150 3.43 -23.46 -10.10
N ASP A 151 3.69 -23.40 -11.39
CA ASP A 151 2.86 -24.12 -12.39
C ASP A 151 2.93 -25.66 -12.20
N ASP A 152 3.88 -26.15 -11.38
CA ASP A 152 4.17 -27.58 -11.16
C ASP A 152 3.52 -28.17 -9.89
N VAL A 153 2.82 -27.36 -9.06
CA VAL A 153 2.23 -27.79 -7.78
C VAL A 153 0.77 -27.42 -7.69
N GLU A 154 -0.10 -28.41 -7.44
CA GLU A 154 -1.51 -28.14 -7.17
C GLU A 154 -1.69 -27.31 -5.89
N PRO A 155 -2.70 -26.40 -5.83
CA PRO A 155 -2.85 -25.42 -4.72
C PRO A 155 -2.97 -26.04 -3.33
N ASP A 156 -3.39 -27.29 -3.22
CA ASP A 156 -3.58 -27.99 -1.94
C ASP A 156 -2.27 -28.50 -1.28
N GLU A 157 -1.17 -28.59 -2.03
CA GLU A 157 0.12 -29.04 -1.48
C GLU A 157 0.94 -27.87 -0.92
N ALA A 158 0.78 -26.67 -1.45
CA ALA A 158 1.53 -25.47 -1.02
C ALA A 158 1.23 -25.05 0.45
N VAL A 159 0.09 -25.47 1.00
CA VAL A 159 -0.31 -25.16 2.39
C VAL A 159 0.14 -26.24 3.38
N LYS A 160 0.44 -27.46 2.89
CA LYS A 160 0.77 -28.61 3.75
C LYS A 160 2.23 -28.69 4.16
N ASP A 161 3.14 -28.13 3.39
CA ASP A 161 4.59 -28.24 3.67
C ASP A 161 5.04 -27.46 4.91
N GLU A 162 4.33 -26.39 5.30
CA GLU A 162 4.72 -25.61 6.49
C GLU A 162 4.25 -26.24 7.81
N ALA A 163 3.13 -26.93 7.83
CA ALA A 163 2.69 -27.63 9.03
C ALA A 163 3.70 -28.73 9.42
N SER A 164 4.43 -29.29 8.43
CA SER A 164 5.45 -30.32 8.66
C SER A 164 6.81 -29.73 9.08
N VAL A 165 7.12 -28.49 8.71
CA VAL A 165 8.39 -27.83 9.06
C VAL A 165 8.31 -27.22 10.46
N LEU A 166 7.18 -26.61 10.86
CA LEU A 166 6.97 -26.11 12.22
C LEU A 166 6.95 -27.24 13.27
N SER A 167 6.39 -28.40 12.93
CA SER A 167 6.34 -29.57 13.83
C SER A 167 7.74 -30.13 14.11
N LYS A 168 8.72 -29.94 13.24
CA LYS A 168 10.11 -30.42 13.40
C LYS A 168 11.04 -29.45 14.13
N MET A 169 10.59 -28.23 14.42
CA MET A 169 11.36 -27.24 15.19
C MET A 169 10.94 -27.13 16.66
N THR A 170 9.99 -27.96 17.11
CA THR A 170 9.46 -27.94 18.49
C THR A 170 9.77 -29.22 19.30
N ASP A 171 10.62 -30.10 18.77
CA ASP A 171 11.19 -31.26 19.51
C ASP A 171 12.67 -31.05 19.86
#